data_2f4832d1daada992d65b0929c62381f5
#
_entry.id   2f4832d1daada992d65b0929c62381f5
#
_cell.length_a   1.000
_cell.length_b   1.000
_cell.length_c   1.000
_cell.angle_alpha   90.00
_cell.angle_beta   90.00
_cell.angle_gamma   90.00
#
_symmetry.space_group_name_H-M   'P 1'
#
loop_
_entity.id
_entity.type
_entity.pdbx_description
1 polymer ?
#
loop_
_entity_poly.entity_id
_entity_poly.type
_entity_poly.pdbx_seq_one_letter_code
_entity_poly.pdbx_strand_id
1 'polypeptide(L)'
;MVLHTDTRLLPRNRKTWSSWNYTLGEADQPAVVTYNMNILQGIEAPETFCVTLNNSEAINPHKVLGRFRYDHPVFSLSGTQAQERWEDINGVHGTWFCGAYWRNGFHEDGVVSALRVASALGSSVRVAA
;
A
#
# COMPACT_ATOMS: atom_id res chain seq x y z
N MET A 1 8.95 -4.31 -1.92
CA MET A 1 8.27 -4.51 -3.21
C MET A 1 9.23 -4.28 -4.37
N VAL A 2 8.94 -4.84 -5.55
CA VAL A 2 9.81 -4.76 -6.73
C VAL A 2 8.97 -4.35 -7.94
N LEU A 3 9.40 -3.32 -8.65
CA LEU A 3 8.90 -2.94 -9.98
C LEU A 3 9.70 -3.69 -11.04
N HIS A 4 9.03 -4.37 -11.96
CA HIS A 4 9.66 -5.24 -12.95
C HIS A 4 8.78 -5.47 -14.20
N THR A 5 9.35 -6.11 -15.23
CA THR A 5 8.62 -6.53 -16.44
C THR A 5 8.54 -8.06 -16.59
N ASP A 6 8.72 -8.81 -15.50
CA ASP A 6 8.67 -10.27 -15.51
C ASP A 6 7.23 -10.78 -15.35
N THR A 7 6.60 -11.10 -16.48
CA THR A 7 5.21 -11.57 -16.51
C THR A 7 5.01 -13.01 -16.04
N ARG A 8 6.09 -13.75 -15.70
CA ARG A 8 5.98 -15.13 -15.15
C ARG A 8 5.29 -15.18 -13.79
N LEU A 9 5.23 -14.03 -13.09
CA LEU A 9 4.54 -13.90 -11.81
C LEU A 9 3.03 -13.62 -11.96
N LEU A 10 2.56 -13.39 -13.19
CA LEU A 10 1.15 -13.31 -13.53
C LEU A 10 0.59 -14.69 -13.90
N PRO A 11 -0.74 -14.90 -13.87
CA PRO A 11 -1.36 -16.15 -14.31
C PRO A 11 -0.88 -16.58 -15.70
N ARG A 12 -0.72 -17.90 -15.92
CA ARG A 12 -0.30 -18.46 -17.21
C ARG A 12 -1.24 -18.07 -18.36
N ASN A 13 -2.54 -18.04 -18.08
CA ASN A 13 -3.54 -17.62 -19.05
C ASN A 13 -3.69 -16.09 -19.01
N ARG A 14 -3.27 -15.41 -20.07
CA ARG A 14 -3.36 -13.94 -20.17
C ARG A 14 -4.80 -13.40 -20.05
N LYS A 15 -5.79 -14.19 -20.45
CA LYS A 15 -7.22 -13.79 -20.32
C LYS A 15 -7.69 -13.69 -18.86
N THR A 16 -6.95 -14.26 -17.92
CA THR A 16 -7.25 -14.18 -16.48
C THR A 16 -6.44 -13.11 -15.75
N TRP A 17 -5.64 -12.32 -16.48
CA TRP A 17 -4.89 -11.23 -15.87
C TRP A 17 -5.86 -10.17 -15.35
N SER A 18 -5.65 -9.76 -14.12
CA SER A 18 -6.36 -8.65 -13.50
C SER A 18 -5.37 -7.63 -12.94
N SER A 19 -5.88 -6.50 -12.47
CA SER A 19 -5.06 -5.47 -11.82
C SER A 19 -4.30 -6.04 -10.62
N TRP A 20 -4.90 -7.00 -9.90
CA TRP A 20 -4.35 -7.68 -8.73
C TRP A 20 -4.34 -9.18 -8.98
N ASN A 21 -3.18 -9.78 -8.86
CA ASN A 21 -3.03 -11.23 -9.03
C ASN A 21 -2.41 -11.78 -7.74
N TYR A 22 -3.21 -12.52 -6.99
CA TYR A 22 -2.81 -13.11 -5.73
C TYR A 22 -2.27 -14.53 -5.96
N THR A 23 -1.10 -14.81 -5.40
CA THR A 23 -0.52 -16.16 -5.43
C THR A 23 -0.77 -16.83 -4.08
N LEU A 24 -1.47 -17.96 -4.10
CA LEU A 24 -1.66 -18.79 -2.92
C LEU A 24 -0.32 -19.45 -2.56
N GLY A 25 0.14 -19.22 -1.35
CA GLY A 25 1.30 -19.84 -0.75
C GLY A 25 0.89 -20.81 0.37
N GLU A 26 1.86 -21.31 1.12
CA GLU A 26 1.63 -22.07 2.34
C GLU A 26 1.03 -21.17 3.43
N ALA A 27 0.31 -21.76 4.39
CA ALA A 27 -0.53 -21.03 5.35
C ALA A 27 0.22 -19.97 6.19
N ASP A 28 1.51 -20.17 6.43
CA ASP A 28 2.34 -19.28 7.26
C ASP A 28 3.22 -18.31 6.45
N GLN A 29 3.09 -18.29 5.12
CA GLN A 29 3.87 -17.41 4.27
C GLN A 29 3.16 -16.06 4.05
N PRO A 30 3.91 -14.94 3.98
CA PRO A 30 3.33 -13.66 3.62
C PRO A 30 2.60 -13.73 2.28
N ALA A 31 1.47 -13.07 2.20
CA ALA A 31 0.71 -12.96 0.96
C ALA A 31 1.56 -12.42 -0.19
N VAL A 32 1.58 -13.13 -1.31
CA VAL A 32 2.25 -12.67 -2.53
C VAL A 32 1.21 -12.08 -3.47
N VAL A 33 1.40 -10.81 -3.81
CA VAL A 33 0.53 -10.10 -4.75
C VAL A 33 1.38 -9.52 -5.86
N THR A 34 0.96 -9.76 -7.11
CA THR A 34 1.55 -9.12 -8.28
C THR A 34 0.49 -8.22 -8.94
N TYR A 35 0.74 -6.93 -8.91
CA TYR A 35 -0.06 -5.94 -9.63
C TYR A 35 0.35 -5.92 -11.09
N ASN A 36 -0.63 -5.92 -11.99
CA ASN A 36 -0.43 -5.55 -13.40
C ASN A 36 -0.75 -4.05 -13.53
N MET A 37 0.29 -3.24 -13.62
CA MET A 37 0.17 -1.78 -13.64
C MET A 37 -0.48 -1.26 -14.91
N ASN A 38 -0.31 -1.98 -16.04
CA ASN A 38 -0.95 -1.59 -17.29
C ASN A 38 -2.47 -1.65 -17.17
N ILE A 39 -3.00 -2.71 -16.54
CA ILE A 39 -4.44 -2.83 -16.29
C ILE A 39 -4.88 -1.83 -15.20
N LEU A 40 -4.11 -1.75 -14.11
CA LEU A 40 -4.47 -0.94 -12.94
C LEU A 40 -4.55 0.55 -13.24
N GLN A 41 -3.63 1.04 -14.07
CA GLN A 41 -3.49 2.49 -14.36
C GLN A 41 -3.80 2.85 -15.82
N GLY A 42 -4.24 1.89 -16.65
CA GLY A 42 -4.52 2.15 -18.06
C GLY A 42 -3.26 2.52 -18.87
N ILE A 43 -2.10 1.91 -18.54
CA ILE A 43 -0.84 2.22 -19.22
C ILE A 43 -0.80 1.50 -20.56
N GLU A 44 -0.77 2.24 -21.65
CA GLU A 44 -0.52 1.73 -23.00
C GLU A 44 0.99 1.67 -23.27
N ALA A 45 1.56 0.48 -23.20
CA ALA A 45 2.97 0.24 -23.43
C ALA A 45 3.21 -1.16 -24.01
N PRO A 46 4.31 -1.37 -24.78
CA PRO A 46 4.65 -2.69 -25.31
C PRO A 46 5.02 -3.70 -24.21
N GLU A 47 5.58 -3.22 -23.08
CA GLU A 47 5.90 -4.04 -21.93
C GLU A 47 4.75 -4.03 -20.92
N THR A 48 4.66 -5.15 -20.17
CA THR A 48 3.79 -5.24 -19.02
C THR A 48 4.58 -4.89 -17.76
N PHE A 49 4.21 -3.80 -17.12
CA PHE A 49 4.80 -3.38 -15.84
C PHE A 49 4.10 -4.09 -14.69
N CYS A 50 4.90 -4.71 -13.84
CA CYS A 50 4.44 -5.44 -12.67
C CYS A 50 5.04 -4.85 -11.40
N VAL A 51 4.26 -4.86 -10.32
CA VAL A 51 4.75 -4.60 -8.97
C VAL A 51 4.44 -5.82 -8.12
N THR A 52 5.48 -6.50 -7.61
CA THR A 52 5.32 -7.69 -6.78
C THR A 52 5.74 -7.43 -5.34
N LEU A 53 4.90 -7.90 -4.42
CA LEU A 53 5.10 -7.88 -2.97
C LEU A 53 5.48 -9.28 -2.49
N ASN A 54 6.43 -9.34 -1.56
CA ASN A 54 6.81 -10.54 -0.80
C ASN A 54 7.33 -11.73 -1.63
N ASN A 55 7.76 -11.52 -2.89
CA ASN A 55 8.35 -12.59 -3.72
C ASN A 55 9.45 -12.04 -4.66
N SER A 56 10.39 -11.32 -4.08
CA SER A 56 11.48 -10.67 -4.84
C SER A 56 12.40 -11.67 -5.53
N GLU A 57 12.60 -12.84 -4.95
CA GLU A 57 13.56 -13.85 -5.40
C GLU A 57 13.09 -14.59 -6.67
N ALA A 58 11.78 -14.67 -6.90
CA ALA A 58 11.23 -15.31 -8.09
C ALA A 58 11.37 -14.44 -9.36
N ILE A 59 11.66 -13.14 -9.20
CA ILE A 59 11.76 -12.20 -10.31
C ILE A 59 13.11 -12.34 -11.01
N ASN A 60 13.11 -12.44 -12.34
CA ASN A 60 14.32 -12.40 -13.13
C ASN A 60 15.07 -11.08 -12.88
N PRO A 61 16.33 -11.11 -12.37
CA PRO A 61 17.11 -9.90 -12.08
C PRO A 61 17.24 -8.93 -13.25
N HIS A 62 17.32 -9.44 -14.47
CA HIS A 62 17.44 -8.62 -15.70
C HIS A 62 16.14 -7.89 -16.07
N LYS A 63 15.02 -8.22 -15.43
CA LYS A 63 13.72 -7.58 -15.64
C LYS A 63 13.31 -6.65 -14.51
N VAL A 64 14.17 -6.48 -13.51
CA VAL A 64 13.95 -5.56 -12.38
C VAL A 64 14.22 -4.13 -12.85
N LEU A 65 13.24 -3.25 -12.65
CA LEU A 65 13.35 -1.82 -12.90
C LEU A 65 13.66 -1.03 -11.64
N GLY A 66 13.17 -1.51 -10.48
CA GLY A 66 13.41 -0.86 -9.20
C GLY A 66 13.02 -1.73 -8.01
N ARG A 67 13.72 -1.55 -6.89
CA ARG A 67 13.42 -2.20 -5.61
C ARG A 67 13.10 -1.12 -4.59
N PHE A 68 11.99 -1.29 -3.86
CA PHE A 68 11.51 -0.32 -2.88
C PHE A 68 11.16 -1.03 -1.59
N ARG A 69 11.46 -0.40 -0.47
CA ARG A 69 11.01 -0.84 0.84
C ARG A 69 9.93 0.12 1.33
N TYR A 70 8.74 -0.42 1.51
CA TYR A 70 7.62 0.29 2.11
C TYR A 70 7.09 -0.56 3.26
N ASP A 71 6.79 0.09 4.36
CA ASP A 71 6.13 -0.54 5.48
C ASP A 71 4.62 -0.32 5.32
N HIS A 72 3.86 -1.40 5.37
CA HIS A 72 2.41 -1.36 5.26
C HIS A 72 1.81 -1.71 6.63
N PRO A 73 0.83 -0.95 7.12
CA PRO A 73 0.16 -1.30 8.36
C PRO A 73 -0.45 -2.70 8.29
N VAL A 74 -0.13 -3.52 9.29
CA VAL A 74 -0.77 -4.82 9.47
C VAL A 74 -1.90 -4.64 10.46
N PHE A 75 -3.14 -4.87 10.00
CA PHE A 75 -4.31 -4.75 10.85
C PHE A 75 -4.41 -5.96 11.78
N SER A 76 -4.52 -5.68 13.07
CA SER A 76 -4.72 -6.65 14.12
C SER A 76 -5.74 -6.11 15.11
N LEU A 77 -6.30 -6.98 15.95
CA LEU A 77 -7.24 -6.55 16.99
C LEU A 77 -6.61 -5.51 17.92
N SER A 78 -5.38 -5.73 18.34
CA SER A 78 -4.62 -4.78 19.17
C SER A 78 -4.32 -3.47 18.43
N GLY A 79 -4.05 -3.54 17.14
CA GLY A 79 -3.86 -2.35 16.29
C GLY A 79 -5.12 -1.51 16.19
N THR A 80 -6.29 -2.13 16.01
CA THR A 80 -7.58 -1.43 15.98
C THR A 80 -7.88 -0.76 17.33
N GLN A 81 -7.62 -1.44 18.44
CA GLN A 81 -7.75 -0.84 19.77
C GLN A 81 -6.79 0.33 19.99
N ALA A 82 -5.56 0.24 19.44
CA ALA A 82 -4.60 1.33 19.54
C ALA A 82 -5.03 2.57 18.73
N GLN A 83 -5.78 2.41 17.63
CA GLN A 83 -6.31 3.53 16.85
C GLN A 83 -7.28 4.40 17.67
N GLU A 84 -8.00 3.82 18.64
CA GLU A 84 -8.92 4.55 19.54
C GLU A 84 -8.17 5.46 20.51
N ARG A 85 -6.89 5.19 20.75
CA ARG A 85 -6.02 5.90 21.68
C ARG A 85 -5.25 7.05 21.04
N TRP A 86 -5.81 7.67 20.00
CA TRP A 86 -5.17 8.76 19.26
C TRP A 86 -4.76 9.92 20.18
N GLU A 87 -5.59 10.26 21.14
CA GLU A 87 -5.39 11.38 22.07
C GLU A 87 -4.28 11.11 23.09
N ASP A 88 -3.93 9.85 23.34
CA ASP A 88 -2.89 9.49 24.30
C ASP A 88 -1.48 9.94 23.85
N ILE A 89 -1.26 10.02 22.54
CA ILE A 89 0.06 10.34 21.98
C ILE A 89 0.08 11.65 21.18
N ASN A 90 -1.07 12.11 20.70
CA ASN A 90 -1.13 13.33 19.91
C ASN A 90 -1.22 14.57 20.80
N GLY A 91 -0.41 15.58 20.49
CA GLY A 91 -0.25 16.80 21.29
C GLY A 91 0.76 16.67 22.43
N VAL A 92 1.23 15.46 22.74
CA VAL A 92 2.23 15.21 23.79
C VAL A 92 3.58 15.82 23.34
N HIS A 93 4.13 16.67 24.18
CA HIS A 93 5.36 17.43 23.88
C HIS A 93 5.31 18.18 22.53
N GLY A 94 4.13 18.61 22.10
CA GLY A 94 3.95 19.31 20.81
C GLY A 94 4.10 18.42 19.58
N THR A 95 4.13 17.09 19.75
CA THR A 95 4.27 16.12 18.65
C THR A 95 2.92 15.59 18.23
N TRP A 96 2.69 15.53 16.91
CA TRP A 96 1.45 15.09 16.31
C TRP A 96 1.71 14.04 15.24
N PHE A 97 0.84 13.06 15.15
CA PHE A 97 0.94 11.94 14.21
C PHE A 97 -0.31 11.87 13.35
N CYS A 98 -0.14 11.91 12.03
CA CYS A 98 -1.21 11.67 11.07
C CYS A 98 -0.78 10.63 10.04
N GLY A 99 -1.74 9.96 9.46
CA GLY A 99 -1.52 8.93 8.44
C GLY A 99 -2.72 8.01 8.29
N ALA A 100 -2.78 7.30 7.17
CA ALA A 100 -3.87 6.37 6.87
C ALA A 100 -3.98 5.21 7.88
N TYR A 101 -2.90 4.92 8.61
CA TYR A 101 -2.86 3.88 9.64
C TYR A 101 -3.75 4.14 10.86
N TRP A 102 -4.27 5.35 11.00
CA TRP A 102 -5.27 5.66 12.04
C TRP A 102 -6.68 5.15 11.71
N ARG A 103 -6.90 4.59 10.50
CA ARG A 103 -8.16 3.95 10.07
C ARG A 103 -7.87 2.74 9.19
N ASN A 104 -8.50 2.64 8.02
CA ASN A 104 -8.46 1.46 7.14
C ASN A 104 -7.27 1.43 6.17
N GLY A 105 -6.45 2.49 6.14
CA GLY A 105 -5.26 2.55 5.29
C GLY A 105 -5.48 3.10 3.88
N PHE A 106 -6.65 3.68 3.58
CA PHE A 106 -6.94 4.30 2.30
C PHE A 106 -6.44 5.75 2.23
N HIS A 107 -6.34 6.30 1.02
CA HIS A 107 -5.90 7.68 0.83
C HIS A 107 -6.76 8.67 1.60
N GLU A 108 -8.08 8.50 1.59
CA GLU A 108 -9.02 9.33 2.33
C GLU A 108 -8.76 9.28 3.86
N ASP A 109 -8.38 8.13 4.39
CA ASP A 109 -8.05 8.01 5.81
C ASP A 109 -6.82 8.85 6.19
N GLY A 110 -5.87 8.96 5.27
CA GLY A 110 -4.72 9.85 5.42
C GLY A 110 -5.14 11.32 5.48
N VAL A 111 -6.04 11.74 4.60
CA VAL A 111 -6.61 13.11 4.57
C VAL A 111 -7.38 13.40 5.85
N VAL A 112 -8.30 12.51 6.24
CA VAL A 112 -9.09 12.64 7.48
C VAL A 112 -8.19 12.76 8.70
N SER A 113 -7.14 11.95 8.78
CA SER A 113 -6.17 12.00 9.88
C SER A 113 -5.40 13.33 9.93
N ALA A 114 -4.99 13.85 8.77
CA ALA A 114 -4.31 15.14 8.69
C ALA A 114 -5.23 16.30 9.10
N LEU A 115 -6.49 16.27 8.67
CA LEU A 115 -7.51 17.27 9.06
C LEU A 115 -7.78 17.24 10.57
N ARG A 116 -7.78 16.07 11.20
CA ARG A 116 -7.92 15.93 12.66
C ARG A 116 -6.79 16.66 13.39
N VAL A 117 -5.54 16.47 12.95
CA VAL A 117 -4.37 17.17 13.52
C VAL A 117 -4.46 18.67 13.27
N ALA A 118 -4.78 19.09 12.02
CA ALA A 118 -4.92 20.50 11.69
C ALA A 118 -5.99 21.19 12.55
N SER A 119 -7.12 20.54 12.77
CA SER A 119 -8.19 21.03 13.64
C SER A 119 -7.74 21.18 15.09
N ALA A 120 -7.02 20.18 15.62
CA ALA A 120 -6.47 20.21 16.98
C ALA A 120 -5.44 21.32 17.17
N LEU A 121 -4.71 21.70 16.12
CA LEU A 121 -3.77 22.82 16.10
C LEU A 121 -4.46 24.18 15.93
N GLY A 122 -5.81 24.21 15.82
CA GLY A 122 -6.57 25.45 15.62
C GLY A 122 -6.48 26.04 14.20
N SER A 123 -6.00 25.26 13.23
CA SER A 123 -5.89 25.66 11.83
C SER A 123 -7.14 25.29 11.06
N SER A 124 -7.84 26.26 10.45
CA SER A 124 -8.91 25.97 9.51
C SER A 124 -8.29 25.65 8.13
N VAL A 125 -8.13 24.40 7.81
CA VAL A 125 -7.72 23.96 6.47
C VAL A 125 -8.95 23.98 5.56
N ARG A 126 -8.97 24.88 4.57
CA ARG A 126 -9.94 24.84 3.48
C ARG A 126 -9.44 23.82 2.45
N VAL A 127 -10.13 22.70 2.33
CA VAL A 127 -9.93 21.79 1.20
C VAL A 127 -10.68 22.40 0.03
N ALA A 128 -9.97 22.74 -1.05
CA ALA A 128 -10.61 23.13 -2.31
C ALA A 128 -11.36 21.92 -2.87
N ALA A 129 -12.65 22.09 -3.13
CA ALA A 129 -13.51 21.10 -3.76
C ALA A 129 -13.22 20.99 -5.26
#